data_7748eca1f669f614938b73dfa7bfcbe8
#
_entry.id   7748eca1f669f614938b73dfa7bfcbe8
#
_cell.length_a   1.000
_cell.length_b   1.000
_cell.length_c   1.000
_cell.angle_alpha   90.00
_cell.angle_beta   90.00
_cell.angle_gamma   90.00
#
_symmetry.space_group_name_H-M   'P 1'
#
loop_
_entity.id
_entity.type
_entity.pdbx_description
1 polymer ?
#
loop_
_entity_poly.entity_id
_entity_poly.type
_entity_poly.pdbx_seq_one_letter_code
_entity_poly.pdbx_strand_id
1 'polypeptide(L)'
;FDEGPLDGLVNNAAGNFISPTKDLSHKGFDAIANIVFHGTFYMTHSVGKRWIEQGVKGSIINILTTWIWTGSPYVVPSAMSKSGIHAMTQSLAAEWGKYGIKINGIAPGPFPTKGAWDRLMPGGGDQKSYTSTVPLGRVGEMSELQNLATFLMSDGCDYLTGQTIGLDGGQYLTGGGTFSQLDALSDDDWNNMRELIRSANNKDKADRS
;
A
#
# COMPACT_ATOMS: atom_id res chain seq x y z
N PHE A 1 19.45 15.73 -15.75
CA PHE A 1 20.49 16.52 -15.08
C PHE A 1 21.22 17.50 -16.03
N ASP A 2 21.19 17.24 -17.32
CA ASP A 2 21.78 18.19 -18.31
C ASP A 2 20.97 19.49 -18.42
N GLU A 3 19.68 19.45 -18.09
CA GLU A 3 18.77 20.60 -18.06
C GLU A 3 18.58 21.21 -16.66
N GLY A 4 19.22 20.64 -15.64
CA GLY A 4 19.14 21.05 -14.23
C GLY A 4 18.96 19.89 -13.27
N PRO A 5 19.08 20.11 -11.96
CA PRO A 5 18.86 19.08 -10.96
C PRO A 5 17.38 18.68 -10.93
N LEU A 6 17.13 17.38 -10.70
CA LEU A 6 15.79 16.90 -10.36
C LEU A 6 15.52 17.19 -8.88
N ASP A 7 14.32 17.64 -8.54
CA ASP A 7 13.89 17.88 -7.16
C ASP A 7 13.17 16.67 -6.57
N GLY A 8 12.61 15.80 -7.42
CA GLY A 8 11.83 14.66 -6.98
C GLY A 8 11.87 13.47 -7.92
N LEU A 9 11.63 12.28 -7.35
CA LEU A 9 11.50 11.02 -8.08
C LEU A 9 10.25 10.28 -7.63
N VAL A 10 9.37 9.92 -8.57
CA VAL A 10 8.24 9.03 -8.30
C VAL A 10 8.49 7.68 -8.97
N ASN A 11 8.73 6.66 -8.18
CA ASN A 11 8.83 5.28 -8.63
C ASN A 11 7.44 4.66 -8.74
N ASN A 12 6.83 4.78 -9.91
CA ASN A 12 5.47 4.29 -10.20
C ASN A 12 5.44 3.11 -11.18
N ALA A 13 6.52 2.86 -11.92
CA ALA A 13 6.56 1.77 -12.88
C ALA A 13 6.26 0.43 -12.18
N ALA A 14 5.29 -0.30 -12.72
CA ALA A 14 4.85 -1.57 -12.15
C ALA A 14 4.34 -2.52 -13.23
N GLY A 15 4.34 -3.80 -12.90
CA GLY A 15 3.69 -4.86 -13.65
C GLY A 15 3.11 -5.87 -12.67
N ASN A 16 2.01 -6.51 -13.06
CA ASN A 16 1.41 -7.58 -12.29
C ASN A 16 0.58 -8.48 -13.18
N PHE A 17 0.36 -9.71 -12.73
CA PHE A 17 -0.60 -10.67 -13.28
C PHE A 17 -0.99 -11.66 -12.18
N ILE A 18 -2.16 -12.26 -12.32
CA ILE A 18 -2.68 -13.26 -11.38
C ILE A 18 -2.24 -14.64 -11.84
N SER A 19 -1.63 -15.41 -10.95
CA SER A 19 -1.26 -16.81 -11.19
C SER A 19 -1.21 -17.60 -9.87
N PRO A 20 -1.68 -18.85 -9.84
CA PRO A 20 -1.32 -19.76 -8.76
C PRO A 20 0.20 -19.90 -8.70
N THR A 21 0.78 -19.73 -7.52
CA THR A 21 2.25 -19.72 -7.38
C THR A 21 2.88 -21.06 -7.81
N LYS A 22 2.18 -22.18 -7.63
CA LYS A 22 2.65 -23.50 -8.08
C LYS A 22 2.84 -23.62 -9.59
N ASP A 23 2.11 -22.81 -10.36
CA ASP A 23 2.12 -22.81 -11.83
C ASP A 23 2.96 -21.65 -12.39
N LEU A 24 3.51 -20.79 -11.51
CA LEU A 24 4.32 -19.64 -11.89
C LEU A 24 5.70 -20.08 -12.39
N SER A 25 6.07 -19.66 -13.60
CA SER A 25 7.43 -19.87 -14.12
C SER A 25 8.42 -18.89 -13.48
N HIS A 26 9.70 -19.26 -13.38
CA HIS A 26 10.76 -18.36 -12.93
C HIS A 26 10.84 -17.11 -13.82
N LYS A 27 10.67 -17.25 -15.14
CA LYS A 27 10.62 -16.10 -16.09
C LYS A 27 9.47 -15.15 -15.80
N GLY A 28 8.32 -15.67 -15.40
CA GLY A 28 7.17 -14.85 -14.98
C GLY A 28 7.46 -14.08 -13.70
N PHE A 29 8.11 -14.72 -12.72
CA PHE A 29 8.59 -14.05 -11.53
C PHE A 29 9.59 -12.94 -11.87
N ASP A 30 10.63 -13.27 -12.65
CA ASP A 30 11.70 -12.34 -13.03
C ASP A 30 11.15 -11.13 -13.80
N ALA A 31 10.17 -11.32 -14.67
CA ALA A 31 9.54 -10.24 -15.42
C ALA A 31 8.93 -9.18 -14.49
N ILE A 32 8.25 -9.58 -13.43
CA ILE A 32 7.69 -8.65 -12.45
C ILE A 32 8.79 -8.07 -11.55
N ALA A 33 9.69 -8.89 -11.05
CA ALA A 33 10.79 -8.46 -10.20
C ALA A 33 11.70 -7.45 -10.90
N ASN A 34 12.01 -7.65 -12.17
CA ASN A 34 12.85 -6.75 -12.95
C ASN A 34 12.22 -5.37 -13.12
N ILE A 35 10.91 -5.30 -13.42
CA ILE A 35 10.21 -4.02 -13.57
C ILE A 35 10.03 -3.34 -12.21
N VAL A 36 9.51 -4.07 -11.23
CA VAL A 36 9.04 -3.47 -9.97
C VAL A 36 10.17 -3.28 -8.99
N PHE A 37 10.93 -4.32 -8.69
CA PHE A 37 11.97 -4.30 -7.65
C PHE A 37 13.28 -3.72 -8.16
N HIS A 38 13.88 -4.35 -9.18
CA HIS A 38 15.17 -3.91 -9.71
C HIS A 38 15.08 -2.53 -10.35
N GLY A 39 14.02 -2.25 -11.13
CA GLY A 39 13.82 -0.95 -11.77
C GLY A 39 13.70 0.17 -10.75
N THR A 40 12.93 -0.03 -9.68
CA THR A 40 12.81 0.95 -8.59
C THR A 40 14.14 1.18 -7.89
N PHE A 41 14.89 0.10 -7.59
CA PHE A 41 16.21 0.23 -6.97
C PHE A 41 17.17 1.00 -7.86
N TYR A 42 17.25 0.66 -9.15
CA TYR A 42 18.19 1.31 -10.07
C TYR A 42 17.90 2.82 -10.23
N MET A 43 16.64 3.19 -10.36
CA MET A 43 16.26 4.61 -10.45
C MET A 43 16.56 5.36 -9.15
N THR A 44 16.17 4.78 -8.01
CA THR A 44 16.45 5.36 -6.68
C THR A 44 17.94 5.55 -6.45
N HIS A 45 18.72 4.51 -6.73
CA HIS A 45 20.19 4.55 -6.57
C HIS A 45 20.83 5.58 -7.50
N SER A 46 20.48 5.58 -8.78
CA SER A 46 21.09 6.49 -9.76
C SER A 46 20.80 7.95 -9.49
N VAL A 47 19.55 8.28 -9.10
CA VAL A 47 19.15 9.65 -8.78
C VAL A 47 19.72 10.08 -7.43
N GLY A 48 19.56 9.25 -6.39
CA GLY A 48 20.03 9.57 -5.05
C GLY A 48 21.55 9.72 -4.97
N LYS A 49 22.32 8.88 -5.67
CA LYS A 49 23.76 9.01 -5.78
C LYS A 49 24.17 10.38 -6.34
N ARG A 50 23.52 10.82 -7.43
CA ARG A 50 23.79 12.13 -8.03
C ARG A 50 23.44 13.28 -7.10
N TRP A 51 22.30 13.20 -6.40
CA TRP A 51 21.94 14.23 -5.41
C TRP A 51 22.99 14.34 -4.31
N ILE A 52 23.48 13.19 -3.78
CA ILE A 52 24.53 13.16 -2.75
C ILE A 52 25.84 13.77 -3.28
N GLU A 53 26.28 13.37 -4.48
CA GLU A 53 27.52 13.87 -5.11
C GLU A 53 27.45 15.39 -5.39
N GLN A 54 26.28 15.90 -5.69
CA GLN A 54 26.06 17.33 -5.98
C GLN A 54 25.67 18.17 -4.75
N GLY A 55 25.45 17.55 -3.59
CA GLY A 55 24.99 18.22 -2.38
C GLY A 55 23.56 18.79 -2.51
N VAL A 56 22.72 18.17 -3.36
CA VAL A 56 21.33 18.59 -3.62
C VAL A 56 20.39 17.76 -2.78
N LYS A 57 19.36 18.40 -2.20
CA LYS A 57 18.26 17.73 -1.52
C LYS A 57 17.30 17.11 -2.54
N GLY A 58 16.47 16.18 -2.09
CA GLY A 58 15.44 15.60 -2.96
C GLY A 58 14.37 14.83 -2.22
N SER A 59 13.27 14.57 -2.92
CA SER A 59 12.16 13.76 -2.39
C SER A 59 11.87 12.56 -3.29
N ILE A 60 11.79 11.37 -2.71
CA ILE A 60 11.46 10.13 -3.42
C ILE A 60 10.13 9.59 -2.90
N ILE A 61 9.21 9.28 -3.82
CA ILE A 61 7.98 8.57 -3.54
C ILE A 61 8.03 7.21 -4.21
N ASN A 62 7.82 6.15 -3.43
CA ASN A 62 7.65 4.80 -3.93
C ASN A 62 6.17 4.41 -3.91
N ILE A 63 5.59 4.11 -5.07
CA ILE A 63 4.22 3.58 -5.13
C ILE A 63 4.27 2.09 -4.81
N LEU A 64 3.71 1.75 -3.65
CA LEU A 64 3.65 0.41 -3.07
C LEU A 64 2.26 -0.22 -3.28
N THR A 65 1.84 -1.03 -2.34
CA THR A 65 0.50 -1.62 -2.21
C THR A 65 0.29 -2.05 -0.76
N THR A 66 -0.94 -2.14 -0.30
CA THR A 66 -1.29 -2.63 1.04
C THR A 66 -0.83 -4.06 1.32
N TRP A 67 -0.50 -4.82 0.27
CA TRP A 67 0.04 -6.19 0.40
C TRP A 67 1.39 -6.29 1.10
N ILE A 68 2.09 -5.18 1.30
CA ILE A 68 3.32 -5.13 2.11
C ILE A 68 3.05 -5.48 3.58
N TRP A 69 1.81 -5.28 4.05
CA TRP A 69 1.39 -5.59 5.42
C TRP A 69 0.62 -6.91 5.54
N THR A 70 -0.13 -7.29 4.50
CA THR A 70 -1.05 -8.43 4.56
C THR A 70 -0.59 -9.64 3.76
N GLY A 71 0.36 -9.45 2.83
CA GLY A 71 0.55 -10.38 1.72
C GLY A 71 -0.64 -10.32 0.75
N SER A 72 -0.56 -11.08 -0.33
CA SER A 72 -1.70 -11.32 -1.23
C SER A 72 -1.49 -12.62 -1.99
N PRO A 73 -2.47 -13.54 -2.00
CA PRO A 73 -2.41 -14.74 -2.80
C PRO A 73 -2.44 -14.39 -4.29
N TYR A 74 -1.93 -15.28 -5.13
CA TYR A 74 -1.94 -15.22 -6.60
C TYR A 74 -1.17 -14.07 -7.26
N VAL A 75 -0.59 -13.16 -6.50
CA VAL A 75 0.24 -12.02 -6.97
C VAL A 75 1.59 -11.95 -6.23
N VAL A 76 2.11 -13.10 -5.84
CA VAL A 76 3.32 -13.24 -5.01
C VAL A 76 4.52 -12.45 -5.53
N PRO A 77 4.86 -12.44 -6.85
CA PRO A 77 5.99 -11.65 -7.35
C PRO A 77 5.87 -10.15 -7.07
N SER A 78 4.65 -9.60 -7.23
CA SER A 78 4.39 -8.20 -6.97
C SER A 78 4.42 -7.89 -5.47
N ALA A 79 3.79 -8.73 -4.63
CA ALA A 79 3.78 -8.57 -3.19
C ALA A 79 5.22 -8.60 -2.61
N MET A 80 6.05 -9.56 -3.03
CA MET A 80 7.46 -9.65 -2.65
C MET A 80 8.25 -8.42 -3.10
N SER A 81 8.09 -8.00 -4.35
CA SER A 81 8.79 -6.83 -4.89
C SER A 81 8.44 -5.56 -4.12
N LYS A 82 7.16 -5.33 -3.86
CA LYS A 82 6.69 -4.14 -3.12
C LYS A 82 7.12 -4.17 -1.64
N SER A 83 7.18 -5.34 -1.02
CA SER A 83 7.71 -5.50 0.35
C SER A 83 9.21 -5.19 0.41
N GLY A 84 9.98 -5.61 -0.59
CA GLY A 84 11.40 -5.24 -0.71
C GLY A 84 11.60 -3.73 -0.89
N ILE A 85 10.75 -3.07 -1.70
CA ILE A 85 10.78 -1.61 -1.87
C ILE A 85 10.36 -0.90 -0.57
N HIS A 86 9.42 -1.44 0.19
CA HIS A 86 9.05 -0.91 1.51
C HIS A 86 10.25 -0.93 2.46
N ALA A 87 10.97 -2.05 2.54
CA ALA A 87 12.19 -2.15 3.32
C ALA A 87 13.28 -1.18 2.84
N MET A 88 13.46 -1.03 1.52
CA MET A 88 14.37 -0.04 0.93
C MET A 88 13.98 1.39 1.30
N THR A 89 12.68 1.72 1.29
CA THR A 89 12.16 3.05 1.69
C THR A 89 12.61 3.40 3.10
N GLN A 90 12.46 2.49 4.04
CA GLN A 90 12.87 2.70 5.44
C GLN A 90 14.40 2.78 5.59
N SER A 91 15.12 1.87 4.95
CA SER A 91 16.57 1.80 5.05
C SER A 91 17.25 3.05 4.50
N LEU A 92 16.86 3.46 3.28
CA LEU A 92 17.46 4.64 2.65
C LEU A 92 17.00 5.96 3.28
N ALA A 93 15.79 6.02 3.84
CA ALA A 93 15.37 7.18 4.63
C ALA A 93 16.29 7.42 5.84
N ALA A 94 16.66 6.34 6.53
CA ALA A 94 17.61 6.41 7.64
C ALA A 94 19.05 6.73 7.17
N GLU A 95 19.49 6.14 6.07
CA GLU A 95 20.85 6.30 5.56
C GLU A 95 21.06 7.66 4.89
N TRP A 96 20.09 8.14 4.09
CA TRP A 96 20.21 9.32 3.23
C TRP A 96 19.58 10.58 3.82
N GLY A 97 18.88 10.49 4.94
CA GLY A 97 18.31 11.65 5.63
C GLY A 97 19.33 12.73 5.97
N LYS A 98 20.56 12.34 6.32
CA LYS A 98 21.68 13.26 6.57
C LYS A 98 22.09 14.11 5.35
N TYR A 99 21.71 13.69 4.15
CA TYR A 99 21.95 14.44 2.90
C TYR A 99 20.74 15.29 2.49
N GLY A 100 19.67 15.32 3.32
CA GLY A 100 18.44 16.03 3.02
C GLY A 100 17.54 15.33 1.99
N ILE A 101 17.71 14.03 1.80
CA ILE A 101 16.87 13.23 0.91
C ILE A 101 15.75 12.57 1.71
N LYS A 102 14.50 12.90 1.36
CA LYS A 102 13.28 12.30 1.92
C LYS A 102 12.85 11.12 1.06
N ILE A 103 12.47 10.02 1.67
CA ILE A 103 11.98 8.85 0.96
C ILE A 103 10.74 8.32 1.67
N ASN A 104 9.58 8.34 0.99
CA ASN A 104 8.33 7.84 1.53
C ASN A 104 7.63 6.90 0.55
N GLY A 105 6.72 6.10 1.06
CA GLY A 105 5.86 5.20 0.30
C GLY A 105 4.40 5.63 0.34
N ILE A 106 3.69 5.41 -0.75
CA ILE A 106 2.23 5.40 -0.77
C ILE A 106 1.81 3.97 -1.08
N ALA A 107 0.92 3.41 -0.27
CA ALA A 107 0.31 2.09 -0.47
C ALA A 107 -1.15 2.26 -0.88
N PRO A 108 -1.44 2.39 -2.19
CA PRO A 108 -2.81 2.54 -2.67
C PRO A 108 -3.60 1.25 -2.49
N GLY A 109 -4.88 1.39 -2.17
CA GLY A 109 -5.91 0.38 -2.34
C GLY A 109 -6.45 0.35 -3.78
N PRO A 110 -7.76 0.17 -3.95
CA PRO A 110 -8.38 0.09 -5.26
C PRO A 110 -8.50 1.47 -5.92
N PHE A 111 -7.59 1.75 -6.84
CA PHE A 111 -7.68 2.88 -7.76
C PHE A 111 -7.89 2.35 -9.19
N PRO A 112 -9.07 2.53 -9.79
CA PRO A 112 -9.36 2.00 -11.12
C PRO A 112 -8.56 2.75 -12.19
N THR A 113 -7.53 2.09 -12.71
CA THR A 113 -6.84 2.51 -13.92
C THR A 113 -7.06 1.46 -15.00
N LYS A 114 -7.22 1.88 -16.24
CA LYS A 114 -7.52 0.97 -17.36
C LYS A 114 -6.55 -0.23 -17.44
N GLY A 115 -5.26 -0.01 -17.26
CA GLY A 115 -4.26 -1.08 -17.38
C GLY A 115 -4.15 -2.00 -16.15
N ALA A 116 -4.43 -1.52 -14.95
CA ALA A 116 -4.39 -2.34 -13.73
C ALA A 116 -5.68 -3.15 -13.59
N TRP A 117 -6.81 -2.54 -13.88
CA TRP A 117 -8.12 -3.17 -13.73
C TRP A 117 -8.29 -4.36 -14.68
N ASP A 118 -7.91 -4.22 -15.94
CA ASP A 118 -7.98 -5.29 -16.95
C ASP A 118 -7.14 -6.53 -16.58
N ARG A 119 -6.06 -6.37 -15.83
CA ARG A 119 -5.15 -7.45 -15.43
C ARG A 119 -5.50 -8.10 -14.09
N LEU A 120 -6.08 -7.34 -13.19
CA LEU A 120 -6.42 -7.81 -11.84
C LEU A 120 -7.88 -8.27 -11.73
N MET A 121 -8.72 -7.88 -12.69
CA MET A 121 -10.13 -8.26 -12.77
C MET A 121 -10.49 -8.68 -14.20
N PRO A 122 -9.89 -9.76 -14.72
CA PRO A 122 -10.18 -10.23 -16.06
C PRO A 122 -11.67 -10.59 -16.19
N GLY A 123 -12.34 -10.05 -17.20
CA GLY A 123 -13.78 -10.26 -17.40
C GLY A 123 -14.69 -9.18 -16.77
N GLY A 124 -14.13 -8.09 -16.27
CA GLY A 124 -14.91 -6.92 -15.81
C GLY A 124 -15.70 -7.20 -14.52
N GLY A 125 -15.03 -7.68 -13.48
CA GLY A 125 -15.66 -8.02 -12.20
C GLY A 125 -16.57 -6.92 -11.65
N ASP A 126 -17.59 -7.30 -10.91
CA ASP A 126 -18.57 -6.38 -10.33
C ASP A 126 -17.87 -5.39 -9.36
N GLN A 127 -17.89 -4.12 -9.74
CA GLN A 127 -17.34 -3.04 -8.94
C GLN A 127 -17.95 -2.98 -7.54
N LYS A 128 -19.23 -3.36 -7.39
CA LYS A 128 -19.91 -3.42 -6.08
C LYS A 128 -19.30 -4.48 -5.17
N SER A 129 -18.97 -5.64 -5.71
CA SER A 129 -18.29 -6.70 -4.94
C SER A 129 -16.95 -6.25 -4.42
N TYR A 130 -16.23 -5.45 -5.19
CA TYR A 130 -14.93 -4.92 -4.79
C TYR A 130 -15.05 -3.81 -3.73
N THR A 131 -15.99 -2.89 -3.88
CA THR A 131 -16.23 -1.80 -2.93
C THR A 131 -16.80 -2.27 -1.61
N SER A 132 -17.47 -3.44 -1.56
CA SER A 132 -17.96 -4.03 -0.31
C SER A 132 -16.84 -4.40 0.68
N THR A 133 -15.61 -4.54 0.20
CA THR A 133 -14.43 -4.80 1.06
C THR A 133 -13.72 -3.53 1.54
N VAL A 134 -14.18 -2.36 1.08
CA VAL A 134 -13.61 -1.05 1.44
C VAL A 134 -14.52 -0.35 2.45
N PRO A 135 -14.08 -0.07 3.68
CA PRO A 135 -14.90 0.60 4.69
C PRO A 135 -15.53 1.91 4.23
N LEU A 136 -14.83 2.71 3.41
CA LEU A 136 -15.40 3.93 2.83
C LEU A 136 -16.43 3.67 1.72
N GLY A 137 -16.72 2.41 1.35
CA GLY A 137 -17.75 1.99 0.39
C GLY A 137 -17.48 2.41 -1.07
N ARG A 138 -16.29 2.88 -1.39
CA ARG A 138 -15.93 3.34 -2.74
C ARG A 138 -14.47 3.04 -3.08
N VAL A 139 -14.15 3.13 -4.34
CA VAL A 139 -12.75 3.16 -4.82
C VAL A 139 -12.14 4.55 -4.63
N GLY A 140 -10.82 4.64 -4.67
CA GLY A 140 -10.10 5.90 -4.61
C GLY A 140 -10.18 6.67 -5.93
N GLU A 141 -10.19 7.99 -5.85
CA GLU A 141 -10.08 8.90 -6.99
C GLU A 141 -8.62 9.29 -7.23
N MET A 142 -8.23 9.43 -8.51
CA MET A 142 -6.85 9.77 -8.85
C MET A 142 -6.38 11.10 -8.24
N SER A 143 -7.28 12.05 -8.05
CA SER A 143 -7.01 13.30 -7.37
C SER A 143 -6.56 13.12 -5.91
N GLU A 144 -7.10 12.13 -5.20
CA GLU A 144 -6.71 11.83 -3.82
C GLU A 144 -5.25 11.31 -3.77
N LEU A 145 -4.90 10.43 -4.71
CA LEU A 145 -3.52 9.93 -4.83
C LEU A 145 -2.55 11.07 -5.21
N GLN A 146 -2.94 11.92 -6.17
CA GLN A 146 -2.15 13.06 -6.61
C GLN A 146 -1.94 14.08 -5.49
N ASN A 147 -2.97 14.39 -4.70
CA ASN A 147 -2.88 15.29 -3.57
C ASN A 147 -1.89 14.79 -2.51
N LEU A 148 -1.95 13.50 -2.16
CA LEU A 148 -1.01 12.91 -1.22
C LEU A 148 0.42 12.92 -1.77
N ALA A 149 0.61 12.58 -3.05
CA ALA A 149 1.91 12.62 -3.69
C ALA A 149 2.48 14.05 -3.71
N THR A 150 1.66 15.05 -4.05
CA THR A 150 2.05 16.47 -4.04
C THR A 150 2.45 16.92 -2.64
N PHE A 151 1.67 16.54 -1.60
CA PHE A 151 2.02 16.83 -0.21
C PHE A 151 3.37 16.25 0.18
N LEU A 152 3.61 14.96 -0.12
CA LEU A 152 4.87 14.29 0.23
C LEU A 152 6.09 14.86 -0.52
N MET A 153 5.88 15.42 -1.73
CA MET A 153 6.93 16.10 -2.50
C MET A 153 7.22 17.50 -2.02
N SER A 154 6.27 18.18 -1.38
CA SER A 154 6.38 19.57 -0.98
C SER A 154 7.36 19.79 0.18
N ASP A 155 7.85 21.01 0.32
CA ASP A 155 8.69 21.44 1.44
C ASP A 155 7.92 21.47 2.77
N GLY A 156 6.59 21.59 2.71
CA GLY A 156 5.72 21.51 3.90
C GLY A 156 5.73 20.15 4.61
N CYS A 157 6.45 19.16 4.06
CA CYS A 157 6.53 17.79 4.56
C CYS A 157 7.98 17.36 4.89
N ASP A 158 8.86 18.30 5.21
CA ASP A 158 10.30 18.05 5.31
C ASP A 158 10.73 17.17 6.48
N TYR A 159 9.89 17.04 7.51
CA TYR A 159 10.17 16.15 8.65
C TYR A 159 9.58 14.74 8.50
N LEU A 160 8.95 14.43 7.36
CA LEU A 160 8.34 13.14 7.09
C LEU A 160 9.23 12.33 6.14
N THR A 161 9.87 11.28 6.65
CA THR A 161 10.67 10.35 5.85
C THR A 161 10.57 8.93 6.40
N GLY A 162 10.77 7.92 5.56
CA GLY A 162 10.72 6.50 5.93
C GLY A 162 9.31 5.94 6.15
N GLN A 163 8.26 6.73 5.91
CA GLN A 163 6.89 6.33 6.15
C GLN A 163 6.25 5.73 4.90
N THR A 164 5.36 4.77 5.12
CA THR A 164 4.44 4.28 4.08
C THR A 164 3.02 4.56 4.52
N ILE A 165 2.32 5.34 3.72
CA ILE A 165 0.96 5.79 4.01
C ILE A 165 -0.02 4.94 3.20
N GLY A 166 -0.94 4.25 3.90
CA GLY A 166 -2.06 3.55 3.28
C GLY A 166 -3.09 4.55 2.75
N LEU A 167 -3.40 4.45 1.47
CA LEU A 167 -4.45 5.25 0.83
C LEU A 167 -5.44 4.28 0.17
N ASP A 168 -6.27 3.61 0.97
CA ASP A 168 -7.05 2.46 0.56
C ASP A 168 -8.50 2.43 1.10
N GLY A 169 -8.94 3.53 1.68
CA GLY A 169 -10.27 3.61 2.29
C GLY A 169 -10.46 2.68 3.50
N GLY A 170 -9.37 2.23 4.11
CA GLY A 170 -9.36 1.30 5.24
C GLY A 170 -9.42 -0.18 4.85
N GLN A 171 -9.31 -0.51 3.57
CA GLN A 171 -9.50 -1.87 3.06
C GLN A 171 -8.58 -2.90 3.73
N TYR A 172 -7.29 -2.63 3.88
CA TYR A 172 -6.35 -3.62 4.42
C TYR A 172 -6.60 -3.94 5.90
N LEU A 173 -7.29 -3.08 6.62
CA LEU A 173 -7.65 -3.28 8.03
C LEU A 173 -8.76 -4.31 8.21
N THR A 174 -9.64 -4.46 7.21
CA THR A 174 -10.77 -5.39 7.26
C THR A 174 -10.35 -6.85 7.05
N GLY A 175 -9.32 -7.08 6.22
CA GLY A 175 -8.88 -8.43 5.87
C GLY A 175 -8.21 -9.20 7.01
N GLY A 176 -7.70 -8.51 8.05
CA GLY A 176 -7.05 -9.11 9.22
C GLY A 176 -7.86 -9.01 10.52
N GLY A 177 -8.99 -8.32 10.50
CA GLY A 177 -9.82 -8.08 11.69
C GLY A 177 -10.68 -9.30 12.05
N THR A 178 -10.45 -9.89 13.24
CA THR A 178 -11.22 -11.05 13.75
C THR A 178 -12.74 -10.77 13.80
N PHE A 179 -13.12 -9.52 13.95
CA PHE A 179 -14.51 -9.09 14.11
C PHE A 179 -15.06 -8.29 12.92
N SER A 180 -14.36 -8.22 11.79
CA SER A 180 -14.79 -7.46 10.62
C SER A 180 -16.16 -7.92 10.07
N GLN A 181 -16.52 -9.20 10.26
CA GLN A 181 -17.82 -9.73 9.88
C GLN A 181 -19.00 -9.10 10.67
N LEU A 182 -18.75 -8.46 11.80
CA LEU A 182 -19.76 -7.81 12.60
C LEU A 182 -20.30 -6.51 11.96
N ASP A 183 -19.60 -6.00 10.92
CA ASP A 183 -20.06 -4.86 10.13
C ASP A 183 -21.40 -5.11 9.40
N ALA A 184 -21.75 -6.39 9.20
CA ALA A 184 -23.01 -6.79 8.60
C ALA A 184 -24.21 -6.79 9.58
N LEU A 185 -23.97 -6.57 10.88
CA LEU A 185 -25.04 -6.59 11.87
C LEU A 185 -25.89 -5.33 11.83
N SER A 186 -27.22 -5.51 11.89
CA SER A 186 -28.18 -4.44 12.09
C SER A 186 -28.16 -3.90 13.53
N ASP A 187 -28.81 -2.75 13.76
CA ASP A 187 -28.97 -2.20 15.12
C ASP A 187 -29.71 -3.17 16.06
N ASP A 188 -30.68 -3.93 15.54
CA ASP A 188 -31.41 -4.95 16.31
C ASP A 188 -30.48 -6.12 16.68
N ASP A 189 -29.63 -6.58 15.78
CA ASP A 189 -28.63 -7.61 16.08
C ASP A 189 -27.65 -7.15 17.15
N TRP A 190 -27.21 -5.89 17.09
CA TRP A 190 -26.38 -5.29 18.14
C TRP A 190 -27.08 -5.19 19.49
N ASN A 191 -28.36 -4.87 19.53
CA ASN A 191 -29.15 -4.85 20.75
C ASN A 191 -29.26 -6.25 21.35
N ASN A 192 -29.60 -7.25 20.55
CA ASN A 192 -29.66 -8.65 20.97
C ASN A 192 -28.31 -9.15 21.51
N MET A 193 -27.22 -8.82 20.85
CA MET A 193 -25.87 -9.19 21.29
C MET A 193 -25.52 -8.58 22.64
N ARG A 194 -25.86 -7.28 22.87
CA ARG A 194 -25.65 -6.62 24.16
C ARG A 194 -26.42 -7.32 25.30
N GLU A 195 -27.65 -7.76 25.04
CA GLU A 195 -28.44 -8.50 26.02
C GLU A 195 -27.84 -9.85 26.37
N LEU A 196 -27.37 -10.60 25.36
CA LEU A 196 -26.65 -11.87 25.57
C LEU A 196 -25.40 -11.70 26.41
N ILE A 197 -24.59 -10.66 26.11
CA ILE A 197 -23.37 -10.35 26.88
C ILE A 197 -23.72 -10.00 28.34
N ARG A 198 -24.76 -9.19 28.55
CA ARG A 198 -25.22 -8.84 29.93
C ARG A 198 -25.67 -10.07 30.70
N SER A 199 -26.42 -10.97 30.05
CA SER A 199 -26.91 -12.19 30.65
C SER A 199 -25.75 -13.11 31.04
N ALA A 200 -24.75 -13.30 30.16
CA ALA A 200 -23.55 -14.08 30.43
C ALA A 200 -22.76 -13.50 31.65
N ASN A 201 -22.55 -12.17 31.65
CA ASN A 201 -21.84 -11.50 32.72
C ASN A 201 -22.56 -11.63 34.08
N ASN A 202 -23.91 -11.60 34.09
CA ASN A 202 -24.69 -11.78 35.33
C ASN A 202 -24.61 -13.21 35.84
N LYS A 203 -24.63 -14.21 34.94
CA LYS A 203 -24.44 -15.60 35.28
C LYS A 203 -23.06 -15.83 35.92
N ASP A 204 -22.01 -15.34 35.28
CA ASP A 204 -20.63 -15.44 35.80
C ASP A 204 -20.47 -14.79 37.19
N LYS A 205 -21.17 -13.68 37.44
CA LYS A 205 -21.16 -13.06 38.77
C LYS A 205 -21.87 -13.91 39.83
N ALA A 206 -23.00 -14.53 39.47
CA ALA A 206 -23.73 -15.40 40.37
C ALA A 206 -22.95 -16.68 40.71
N ASP A 207 -22.21 -17.24 39.73
CA ASP A 207 -21.39 -18.45 39.92
C ASP A 207 -20.13 -18.20 40.78
N ARG A 208 -19.77 -16.93 41.00
CA ARG A 208 -18.61 -16.52 41.83
C ARG A 208 -18.98 -16.05 43.23
N SER A 209 -20.26 -15.89 43.50
CA SER A 209 -20.81 -15.47 44.81
C SER A 209 -21.25 -16.71 45.63
#